data_a998ea45ad7a3f93e8967b308db15221
#
_entry.id   a998ea45ad7a3f93e8967b308db15221
#
_cell.length_a   1.000
_cell.length_b   1.000
_cell.length_c   1.000
_cell.angle_alpha   90.00
_cell.angle_beta   90.00
_cell.angle_gamma   90.00
#
_symmetry.space_group_name_H-M   'P 1'
#
loop_
_entity.id
_entity.type
_entity.pdbx_description
1 polymer ?
#
loop_
_entity_poly.entity_id
_entity_poly.type
_entity_poly.pdbx_seq_one_letter_code
_entity_poly.pdbx_strand_id
1 'polypeptide(L)'
;MAGALQFDLVSPERRLASFAVTEVGIPGTAGDLTAMEGHEATITTLRPGIVRAVSADGVRAFAVTGGFAEITAAGVSVLAESAVPVEELTGTLLDKMIDEARSLAAMSLPEDRDTADKLVHDMLELKTSAGH
;
A
#
# COMPACT_ATOMS: atom_id res chain seq x y z
N MET A 1 2.00 26.58 1.29
CA MET A 1 1.57 26.41 2.67
C MET A 1 2.36 25.28 3.31
N ALA A 2 2.82 25.46 4.53
CA ALA A 2 3.61 24.43 5.19
C ALA A 2 2.81 23.15 5.33
N GLY A 3 3.46 22.00 5.17
CA GLY A 3 2.84 20.69 5.27
C GLY A 3 2.16 20.17 4.03
N ALA A 4 2.22 20.90 2.93
CA ALA A 4 1.56 20.45 1.69
C ALA A 4 2.47 19.53 0.89
N LEU A 5 1.97 18.31 0.61
CA LEU A 5 2.59 17.34 -0.27
C LEU A 5 1.60 16.96 -1.34
N GLN A 6 2.07 16.70 -2.54
CA GLN A 6 1.22 16.11 -3.58
C GLN A 6 1.23 14.59 -3.41
N PHE A 7 0.06 13.99 -3.26
CA PHE A 7 -0.08 12.54 -3.16
C PHE A 7 -0.76 12.00 -4.41
N ASP A 8 -0.12 11.02 -5.05
CA ASP A 8 -0.67 10.32 -6.20
C ASP A 8 -0.61 8.82 -5.93
N LEU A 9 -1.72 8.13 -6.19
CA LEU A 9 -1.80 6.68 -6.09
C LEU A 9 -2.39 6.12 -7.37
N VAL A 10 -1.64 5.25 -8.02
CA VAL A 10 -1.99 4.69 -9.32
C VAL A 10 -1.81 3.17 -9.28
N SER A 11 -2.76 2.45 -9.88
CA SER A 11 -2.60 1.03 -10.21
C SER A 11 -2.70 0.89 -11.74
N PRO A 12 -2.35 -0.29 -12.31
CA PRO A 12 -2.49 -0.48 -13.75
C PRO A 12 -3.89 -0.23 -14.29
N GLU A 13 -4.90 -0.41 -13.44
CA GLU A 13 -6.29 -0.30 -13.87
C GLU A 13 -6.85 1.13 -13.77
N ARG A 14 -6.36 1.93 -12.80
CA ARG A 14 -6.90 3.28 -12.62
C ARG A 14 -6.02 4.15 -11.72
N ARG A 15 -6.26 5.46 -11.80
CA ARG A 15 -5.73 6.40 -10.83
C ARG A 15 -6.73 6.49 -9.67
N LEU A 16 -6.28 6.20 -8.46
CA LEU A 16 -7.15 6.19 -7.28
C LEU A 16 -7.14 7.50 -6.53
N ALA A 17 -6.02 8.22 -6.53
CA ALA A 17 -5.91 9.45 -5.78
C ALA A 17 -4.91 10.41 -6.42
N SER A 18 -5.22 11.70 -6.34
CA SER A 18 -4.32 12.78 -6.72
C SER A 18 -4.80 14.02 -5.98
N PHE A 19 -4.21 14.31 -4.82
CA PHE A 19 -4.62 15.46 -4.01
C PHE A 19 -3.52 15.86 -3.02
N ALA A 20 -3.67 17.07 -2.45
CA ALA A 20 -2.71 17.58 -1.48
C ALA A 20 -2.95 16.96 -0.10
N VAL A 21 -1.86 16.60 0.57
CA VAL A 21 -1.89 15.96 1.88
C VAL A 21 -0.88 16.62 2.81
N THR A 22 -1.00 16.35 4.11
CA THR A 22 -0.01 16.77 5.10
C THR A 22 0.96 15.64 5.42
N GLU A 23 0.51 14.40 5.33
CA GLU A 23 1.38 13.23 5.52
C GLU A 23 0.77 12.00 4.85
N VAL A 24 1.63 11.01 4.57
CA VAL A 24 1.22 9.72 4.02
C VAL A 24 1.92 8.61 4.80
N GLY A 25 1.13 7.68 5.34
CA GLY A 25 1.65 6.46 5.94
C GLY A 25 1.77 5.38 4.87
N ILE A 26 2.93 4.73 4.78
CA ILE A 26 3.27 3.79 3.71
C ILE A 26 3.72 2.46 4.29
N PRO A 27 3.13 1.32 3.85
CA PRO A 27 3.55 -0.03 4.29
C PRO A 27 4.76 -0.51 3.47
N GLY A 28 5.96 -0.05 3.84
CA GLY A 28 7.19 -0.48 3.18
C GLY A 28 7.59 -1.89 3.57
N THR A 29 8.32 -2.59 2.69
CA THR A 29 8.82 -3.94 2.97
C THR A 29 9.87 -3.95 4.08
N ALA A 30 10.60 -2.86 4.24
CA ALA A 30 11.60 -2.70 5.31
C ALA A 30 11.00 -2.13 6.60
N GLY A 31 9.71 -1.81 6.62
CA GLY A 31 9.01 -1.23 7.75
C GLY A 31 8.10 -0.08 7.32
N ASP A 32 7.22 0.34 8.21
CA ASP A 32 6.29 1.43 7.93
C ASP A 32 7.04 2.76 7.87
N LEU A 33 6.62 3.59 6.92
CA LEU A 33 7.17 4.93 6.73
C LEU A 33 6.06 5.96 6.85
N THR A 34 6.40 7.14 7.34
CA THR A 34 5.51 8.29 7.27
C THR A 34 6.22 9.40 6.50
N ALA A 35 5.64 9.77 5.36
CA ALA A 35 6.20 10.83 4.52
C ALA A 35 5.52 12.15 4.85
N MET A 36 6.32 13.18 5.08
CA MET A 36 5.88 14.55 5.33
C MET A 36 6.65 15.50 4.44
N GLU A 37 6.23 16.74 4.36
CA GLU A 37 6.94 17.77 3.62
C GLU A 37 8.42 17.82 4.04
N GLY A 38 9.32 17.88 3.06
CA GLY A 38 10.74 17.92 3.35
C GLY A 38 11.40 16.57 3.57
N HIS A 39 10.67 15.47 3.43
CA HIS A 39 11.23 14.13 3.59
C HIS A 39 12.37 13.90 2.60
N GLU A 40 13.41 13.18 3.02
CA GLU A 40 14.48 12.77 2.13
C GLU A 40 13.94 11.93 0.97
N ALA A 41 14.51 12.11 -0.22
CA ALA A 41 14.15 11.32 -1.38
C ALA A 41 14.39 9.84 -1.08
N THR A 42 13.35 9.02 -1.19
CA THR A 42 13.37 7.61 -0.83
C THR A 42 12.51 6.83 -1.80
N ILE A 43 12.97 5.65 -2.19
CA ILE A 43 12.15 4.70 -2.92
C ILE A 43 12.06 3.45 -2.08
N THR A 44 10.85 2.96 -1.83
CA THR A 44 10.64 1.73 -1.08
C THR A 44 9.65 0.84 -1.82
N THR A 45 9.86 -0.47 -1.75
CA THR A 45 8.88 -1.44 -2.22
C THR A 45 7.79 -1.59 -1.16
N LEU A 46 6.60 -1.99 -1.60
CA LEU A 46 5.42 -2.10 -0.74
C LEU A 46 5.14 -3.57 -0.40
N ARG A 47 4.80 -3.79 0.87
CA ARG A 47 4.15 -5.03 1.26
C ARG A 47 2.64 -4.81 1.22
N PRO A 48 1.81 -5.87 1.16
CA PRO A 48 0.36 -5.70 1.31
C PRO A 48 0.04 -4.96 2.60
N GLY A 49 -0.73 -3.90 2.51
CA GLY A 49 -1.03 -3.07 3.67
C GLY A 49 -1.91 -1.88 3.33
N ILE A 50 -2.01 -0.95 4.25
CA ILE A 50 -2.85 0.24 4.12
C ILE A 50 -1.98 1.48 3.94
N VAL A 51 -2.23 2.22 2.85
CA VAL A 51 -1.68 3.56 2.64
C VAL A 51 -2.68 4.56 3.21
N ARG A 52 -2.23 5.42 4.13
CA ARG A 52 -3.07 6.45 4.74
C ARG A 52 -2.62 7.82 4.28
N ALA A 53 -3.52 8.54 3.66
CA ALA A 53 -3.27 9.90 3.21
C ALA A 53 -4.05 10.87 4.11
N VAL A 54 -3.33 11.72 4.83
CA VAL A 54 -3.93 12.68 5.77
C VAL A 54 -3.93 14.06 5.14
N SER A 55 -5.11 14.68 5.10
CA SER A 55 -5.27 16.03 4.56
C SER A 55 -6.13 16.87 5.50
N ALA A 56 -6.30 18.15 5.16
CA ALA A 56 -7.17 19.04 5.92
C ALA A 56 -8.62 18.55 5.95
N ASP A 57 -9.04 17.78 4.94
CA ASP A 57 -10.40 17.26 4.84
C ASP A 57 -10.57 15.92 5.55
N GLY A 58 -9.54 15.36 6.12
CA GLY A 58 -9.60 14.10 6.84
C GLY A 58 -8.59 13.07 6.33
N VAL A 59 -8.84 11.81 6.64
CA VAL A 59 -7.96 10.70 6.27
C VAL A 59 -8.64 9.83 5.22
N ARG A 60 -7.89 9.55 4.14
CA ARG A 60 -8.32 8.57 3.15
C ARG A 60 -7.35 7.39 3.19
N ALA A 61 -7.88 6.19 3.20
CA ALA A 61 -7.09 4.98 3.31
C ALA A 61 -7.33 4.07 2.10
N PHE A 62 -6.26 3.42 1.65
CA PHE A 62 -6.29 2.56 0.48
C PHE A 62 -5.56 1.26 0.81
N ALA A 63 -6.18 0.13 0.48
CA ALA A 63 -5.52 -1.17 0.59
C ALA A 63 -4.71 -1.40 -0.68
N VAL A 64 -3.42 -1.69 -0.51
CA VAL A 64 -2.50 -1.89 -1.63
C VAL A 64 -1.81 -3.24 -1.51
N THR A 65 -1.45 -3.81 -2.66
CA THR A 65 -0.63 -5.02 -2.72
C THR A 65 0.48 -4.79 -3.73
N GLY A 66 1.71 -4.96 -3.29
CA GLY A 66 2.87 -4.86 -4.17
C GLY A 66 3.12 -3.46 -4.75
N GLY A 67 4.16 -3.34 -5.53
CA GLY A 67 4.54 -2.08 -6.13
C GLY A 67 5.58 -1.33 -5.31
N PHE A 68 5.65 -0.03 -5.53
CA PHE A 68 6.62 0.80 -4.81
C PHE A 68 6.10 2.23 -4.61
N ALA A 69 6.75 2.93 -3.68
CA ALA A 69 6.47 4.33 -3.41
C ALA A 69 7.75 5.15 -3.62
N GLU A 70 7.61 6.27 -4.28
CA GLU A 70 8.66 7.26 -4.44
C GLU A 70 8.32 8.49 -3.60
N ILE A 71 9.19 8.82 -2.66
CA ILE A 71 8.99 9.90 -1.72
C ILE A 71 10.01 10.99 -2.04
N THR A 72 9.54 12.24 -2.14
CA THR A 72 10.41 13.41 -2.30
C THR A 72 9.99 14.48 -1.31
N ALA A 73 10.74 15.57 -1.23
CA ALA A 73 10.38 16.68 -0.36
C ALA A 73 9.03 17.31 -0.73
N ALA A 74 8.60 17.17 -1.98
CA ALA A 74 7.39 17.81 -2.53
C ALA A 74 6.21 16.88 -2.70
N GLY A 75 6.40 15.57 -2.65
CA GLY A 75 5.30 14.67 -2.92
C GLY A 75 5.61 13.19 -2.72
N VAL A 76 4.54 12.40 -2.83
CA VAL A 76 4.59 10.95 -2.70
C VAL A 76 3.84 10.35 -3.89
N SER A 77 4.52 9.52 -4.66
CA SER A 77 3.91 8.76 -5.76
C SER A 77 3.91 7.29 -5.39
N VAL A 78 2.73 6.69 -5.35
CA VAL A 78 2.58 5.26 -5.08
C VAL A 78 2.09 4.56 -6.34
N LEU A 79 2.88 3.60 -6.81
CA LEU A 79 2.54 2.75 -7.96
C LEU A 79 2.32 1.34 -7.43
N ALA A 80 1.06 1.01 -7.18
CA ALA A 80 0.68 -0.28 -6.61
C ALA A 80 0.33 -1.28 -7.71
N GLU A 81 0.60 -2.56 -7.47
CA GLU A 81 0.14 -3.60 -8.37
C GLU A 81 -1.37 -3.71 -8.32
N SER A 82 -1.93 -3.57 -7.13
CA SER A 82 -3.37 -3.57 -6.92
C SER A 82 -3.68 -2.59 -5.80
N ALA A 83 -4.73 -1.79 -5.97
CA ALA A 83 -5.14 -0.82 -4.96
C ALA A 83 -6.64 -0.59 -5.01
N VAL A 84 -7.27 -0.51 -3.85
CA VAL A 84 -8.69 -0.13 -3.73
C VAL A 84 -8.87 0.76 -2.50
N PRO A 85 -9.81 1.72 -2.55
CA PRO A 85 -10.18 2.44 -1.33
C PRO A 85 -10.66 1.45 -0.27
N VAL A 86 -10.32 1.70 0.98
CA VAL A 86 -10.67 0.78 2.08
C VAL A 86 -12.18 0.56 2.15
N GLU A 87 -12.98 1.58 1.87
CA GLU A 87 -14.43 1.46 1.88
C GLU A 87 -14.99 0.54 0.79
N GLU A 88 -14.21 0.26 -0.26
CA GLU A 88 -14.58 -0.70 -1.31
C GLU A 88 -14.07 -2.10 -1.02
N LEU A 89 -13.26 -2.26 0.02
CA LEU A 89 -12.64 -3.53 0.36
C LEU A 89 -13.64 -4.40 1.14
N THR A 90 -14.03 -5.53 0.56
CA THR A 90 -14.95 -6.48 1.20
C THR A 90 -14.18 -7.68 1.71
N GLY A 91 -14.76 -8.38 2.70
CA GLY A 91 -14.18 -9.64 3.18
C GLY A 91 -14.05 -10.67 2.06
N THR A 92 -15.05 -10.73 1.16
CA THR A 92 -15.04 -11.65 0.03
C THR A 92 -13.88 -11.36 -0.93
N LEU A 93 -13.63 -10.08 -1.23
CA LEU A 93 -12.52 -9.68 -2.10
C LEU A 93 -11.18 -10.03 -1.45
N LEU A 94 -11.02 -9.74 -0.16
CA LEU A 94 -9.81 -10.09 0.58
C LEU A 94 -9.56 -11.59 0.62
N ASP A 95 -10.60 -12.38 0.87
CA ASP A 95 -10.48 -13.83 0.90
C ASP A 95 -10.02 -14.38 -0.46
N LYS A 96 -10.54 -13.82 -1.55
CA LYS A 96 -10.11 -14.19 -2.89
C LYS A 96 -8.63 -13.86 -3.11
N MET A 97 -8.18 -12.68 -2.68
CA MET A 97 -6.79 -12.27 -2.81
C MET A 97 -5.86 -13.17 -1.97
N ILE A 98 -6.30 -13.54 -0.78
CA ILE A 98 -5.54 -14.44 0.10
C ILE A 98 -5.44 -15.82 -0.54
N ASP A 99 -6.53 -16.33 -1.09
CA ASP A 99 -6.54 -17.64 -1.76
C ASP A 99 -5.59 -17.65 -2.97
N GLU A 100 -5.58 -16.58 -3.75
CA GLU A 100 -4.65 -16.44 -4.88
C GLU A 100 -3.19 -16.44 -4.40
N ALA A 101 -2.90 -15.73 -3.31
CA ALA A 101 -1.56 -15.70 -2.73
C ALA A 101 -1.12 -17.08 -2.23
N ARG A 102 -2.04 -17.82 -1.58
CA ARG A 102 -1.78 -19.19 -1.12
C ARG A 102 -1.52 -20.14 -2.26
N SER A 103 -2.28 -20.01 -3.36
CA SER A 103 -2.07 -20.84 -4.54
C SER A 103 -0.69 -20.60 -5.16
N LEU A 104 -0.27 -19.34 -5.24
CA LEU A 104 1.07 -18.99 -5.72
C LEU A 104 2.15 -19.56 -4.80
N ALA A 105 1.95 -19.49 -3.49
CA ALA A 105 2.91 -20.05 -2.52
C ALA A 105 3.06 -21.55 -2.69
N ALA A 106 1.94 -22.25 -2.89
CA ALA A 106 1.95 -23.72 -3.08
C ALA A 106 2.66 -24.14 -4.36
N MET A 107 2.69 -23.27 -5.37
CA MET A 107 3.33 -23.53 -6.67
C MET A 107 4.76 -23.00 -6.74
N SER A 108 5.24 -22.33 -5.70
CA SER A 108 6.57 -21.72 -5.69
C SER A 108 7.68 -22.77 -5.63
N LEU A 109 8.80 -22.44 -6.28
CA LEU A 109 10.01 -23.23 -6.14
C LEU A 109 10.54 -23.12 -4.71
N PRO A 110 11.28 -24.14 -4.21
CA PRO A 110 11.77 -24.09 -2.82
C PRO A 110 12.54 -22.82 -2.47
N GLU A 111 13.31 -22.25 -3.39
CA GLU A 111 14.07 -21.03 -3.17
C GLU A 111 13.19 -19.78 -3.04
N ASP A 112 11.95 -19.83 -3.55
CA ASP A 112 11.01 -18.71 -3.50
C ASP A 112 9.95 -18.88 -2.43
N ARG A 113 9.93 -20.00 -1.71
CA ARG A 113 8.88 -20.34 -0.77
C ARG A 113 8.76 -19.33 0.36
N ASP A 114 9.88 -18.89 0.93
CA ASP A 114 9.85 -17.97 2.05
C ASP A 114 9.23 -16.63 1.65
N THR A 115 9.56 -16.12 0.46
CA THR A 115 8.98 -14.89 -0.06
C THR A 115 7.48 -15.05 -0.30
N ALA A 116 7.07 -16.18 -0.88
CA ALA A 116 5.66 -16.45 -1.15
C ALA A 116 4.85 -16.61 0.14
N ASP A 117 5.42 -17.30 1.13
CA ASP A 117 4.75 -17.48 2.43
C ASP A 117 4.63 -16.15 3.18
N LYS A 118 5.64 -15.27 3.07
CA LYS A 118 5.58 -13.95 3.66
C LYS A 118 4.46 -13.11 3.02
N LEU A 119 4.26 -13.23 1.72
CA LEU A 119 3.17 -12.53 1.05
C LEU A 119 1.82 -12.96 1.62
N VAL A 120 1.60 -14.27 1.81
CA VAL A 120 0.37 -14.78 2.42
C VAL A 120 0.20 -14.20 3.83
N HIS A 121 1.26 -14.20 4.63
CA HIS A 121 1.22 -13.66 5.98
C HIS A 121 0.83 -12.17 5.96
N ASP A 122 1.43 -11.39 5.07
CA ASP A 122 1.15 -9.96 4.95
C ASP A 122 -0.31 -9.72 4.51
N MET A 123 -0.85 -10.58 3.64
CA MET A 123 -2.25 -10.48 3.22
C MET A 123 -3.21 -10.77 4.38
N LEU A 124 -2.86 -11.72 5.26
CA LEU A 124 -3.66 -12.01 6.44
C LEU A 124 -3.63 -10.83 7.43
N GLU A 125 -2.48 -10.18 7.58
CA GLU A 125 -2.38 -8.98 8.40
C GLU A 125 -3.22 -7.83 7.82
N LEU A 126 -3.24 -7.69 6.50
CA LEU A 126 -4.07 -6.70 5.82
C LEU A 126 -5.54 -6.94 6.13
N LYS A 127 -6.00 -8.19 6.11
CA LYS A 127 -7.36 -8.55 6.45
C LYS A 127 -7.71 -8.08 7.86
N THR A 128 -6.84 -8.33 8.82
CA THR A 128 -7.03 -7.90 10.21
C THR A 128 -7.05 -6.38 10.31
N SER A 129 -6.12 -5.70 9.65
CA SER A 129 -6.02 -4.22 9.69
C SER A 129 -7.24 -3.55 9.07
N ALA A 130 -7.87 -4.18 8.08
CA ALA A 130 -9.05 -3.66 7.41
C ALA A 130 -10.35 -3.99 8.16
N GLY A 131 -10.28 -4.73 9.27
CA GLY A 131 -11.46 -5.05 10.07
C GLY A 131 -12.27 -6.22 9.53
N HIS A 132 -11.67 -7.05 8.72
CA HIS A 132 -12.30 -8.25 8.16
C HIS A 132 -11.63 -9.53 8.73
#